data_c5f670c272ffb2b38d741bd69b1c29c6
#
_entry.id   c5f670c272ffb2b38d741bd69b1c29c6
#
_cell.length_a   1.000
_cell.length_b   1.000
_cell.length_c   1.000
_cell.angle_alpha   90.00
_cell.angle_beta   90.00
_cell.angle_gamma   90.00
#
_symmetry.space_group_name_H-M   'P 1'
#
loop_
_entity.id
_entity.type
_entity.pdbx_description
1 polymer ?
#
loop_
_entity_poly.entity_id
_entity_poly.type
_entity_poly.pdbx_seq_one_letter_code
_entity_poly.pdbx_strand_id
1 'polypeptide(L)'
;FTKELLQQIKDMGVNIAYVTLHVGLGTFRPVKVDDVLEHHMHSEFYRIEEEDAELINETKKNGGRVISVGTTSCRTLESATGEDGIVKAGSGWTEIFIYPGYKFKAIDGLITNFHLPESTLLMLVSALAGKEHIMAAYEEAVKERYRFFSFGDAMFLENRELFIPLRIHSGNCQRR
;
A
#
# COMPACT_ATOMS: atom_id res chain seq x y z
N PHE A 1 5.99 5.17 13.49
CA PHE A 1 5.15 4.59 14.54
C PHE A 1 6.01 4.35 15.79
N THR A 2 5.66 4.99 16.92
CA THR A 2 6.29 4.73 18.21
C THR A 2 5.66 3.52 18.89
N LYS A 3 6.31 3.00 19.94
CA LYS A 3 5.75 1.86 20.70
C LYS A 3 4.42 2.24 21.36
N GLU A 4 4.33 3.48 21.85
CA GLU A 4 3.12 4.03 22.49
C GLU A 4 1.98 4.13 21.49
N LEU A 5 2.24 4.60 20.25
CA LEU A 5 1.23 4.66 19.20
C LEU A 5 0.76 3.26 18.80
N LEU A 6 1.66 2.29 18.67
CA LEU A 6 1.29 0.91 18.37
C LEU A 6 0.41 0.31 19.49
N GLN A 7 0.70 0.64 20.75
CA GLN A 7 -0.14 0.21 21.87
C GLN A 7 -1.53 0.85 21.80
N GLN A 8 -1.61 2.16 21.55
CA GLN A 8 -2.89 2.85 21.39
C GLN A 8 -3.74 2.25 20.25
N ILE A 9 -3.12 1.92 19.11
CA ILE A 9 -3.78 1.27 17.99
C ILE A 9 -4.38 -0.09 18.41
N LYS A 10 -3.61 -0.90 19.17
CA LYS A 10 -4.09 -2.18 19.73
C LYS A 10 -5.24 -1.99 20.70
N ASP A 11 -5.15 -0.99 21.58
CA ASP A 11 -6.19 -0.68 22.58
C ASP A 11 -7.51 -0.25 21.92
N MET A 12 -7.44 0.28 20.69
CA MET A 12 -8.60 0.60 19.86
C MET A 12 -9.21 -0.64 19.17
N GLY A 13 -8.66 -1.83 19.37
CA GLY A 13 -9.12 -3.08 18.77
C GLY A 13 -8.61 -3.31 17.33
N VAL A 14 -7.59 -2.59 16.91
CA VAL A 14 -6.96 -2.82 15.60
C VAL A 14 -5.86 -3.88 15.72
N ASN A 15 -5.93 -4.89 14.88
CA ASN A 15 -4.91 -5.92 14.78
C ASN A 15 -3.64 -5.37 14.11
N ILE A 16 -2.48 -5.86 14.54
CA ILE A 16 -1.19 -5.53 13.95
C ILE A 16 -0.48 -6.81 13.57
N ALA A 17 -0.22 -6.99 12.27
CA ALA A 17 0.56 -8.07 11.70
C ALA A 17 1.92 -7.54 11.22
N TYR A 18 2.94 -8.39 11.25
CA TYR A 18 4.30 -8.06 10.87
C TYR A 18 4.75 -8.87 9.66
N VAL A 19 5.46 -8.22 8.76
CA VAL A 19 6.08 -8.86 7.60
C VAL A 19 7.52 -8.41 7.46
N THR A 20 8.36 -9.24 6.86
CA THR A 20 9.78 -8.95 6.64
C THR A 20 10.09 -8.92 5.15
N LEU A 21 10.82 -7.89 4.71
CA LEU A 21 11.43 -7.82 3.39
C LEU A 21 12.89 -7.38 3.53
N HIS A 22 13.80 -8.11 2.95
CA HIS A 22 15.21 -7.74 2.85
C HIS A 22 15.39 -6.85 1.62
N VAL A 23 15.29 -5.53 1.82
CA VAL A 23 15.32 -4.55 0.75
C VAL A 23 16.74 -4.35 0.23
N GLY A 24 16.94 -4.55 -1.06
CA GLY A 24 18.21 -4.27 -1.74
C GLY A 24 18.36 -2.79 -2.12
N LEU A 25 19.60 -2.34 -2.32
CA LEU A 25 19.90 -0.97 -2.76
C LEU A 25 19.23 -0.60 -4.10
N GLY A 26 18.91 -1.60 -4.92
CA GLY A 26 18.33 -1.41 -6.25
C GLY A 26 16.93 -0.78 -6.24
N THR A 27 16.15 -1.03 -5.20
CA THR A 27 14.77 -0.50 -5.07
C THR A 27 14.70 1.02 -5.00
N PHE A 28 15.77 1.67 -4.57
CA PHE A 28 15.84 3.13 -4.46
C PHE A 28 16.50 3.81 -5.66
N ARG A 29 16.89 3.04 -6.69
CA ARG A 29 17.47 3.61 -7.92
C ARG A 29 16.36 4.17 -8.81
N PRO A 30 16.61 5.31 -9.50
CA PRO A 30 15.70 5.81 -10.52
C PRO A 30 15.52 4.79 -11.65
N VAL A 31 14.30 4.76 -12.19
CA VAL A 31 14.00 4.00 -13.42
C VAL A 31 14.74 4.66 -14.57
N LYS A 32 15.60 3.90 -15.27
CA LYS A 32 16.47 4.40 -16.35
C LYS A 32 16.05 3.93 -17.75
N VAL A 33 14.89 3.31 -17.85
CA VAL A 33 14.36 2.78 -19.12
C VAL A 33 13.22 3.65 -19.60
N ASP A 34 13.12 3.84 -20.91
CA ASP A 34 12.03 4.62 -21.53
C ASP A 34 10.71 3.85 -21.49
N ASP A 35 10.76 2.53 -21.61
CA ASP A 35 9.61 1.66 -21.45
C ASP A 35 9.64 1.01 -20.05
N VAL A 36 8.59 1.28 -19.27
CA VAL A 36 8.39 0.72 -17.92
C VAL A 36 8.42 -0.81 -17.94
N LEU A 37 7.98 -1.45 -19.02
CA LEU A 37 7.94 -2.91 -19.15
C LEU A 37 9.35 -3.53 -19.27
N GLU A 38 10.35 -2.75 -19.62
CA GLU A 38 11.76 -3.19 -19.67
C GLU A 38 12.47 -3.07 -18.31
N HIS A 39 11.79 -2.51 -17.30
CA HIS A 39 12.38 -2.36 -15.98
C HIS A 39 12.40 -3.69 -15.21
N HIS A 40 13.58 -4.17 -14.87
CA HIS A 40 13.76 -5.37 -14.03
C HIS A 40 13.96 -4.95 -12.57
N MET A 41 13.07 -5.42 -11.71
CA MET A 41 13.22 -5.27 -10.27
C MET A 41 14.29 -6.23 -9.74
N HIS A 42 15.04 -5.76 -8.74
CA HIS A 42 15.95 -6.64 -8.03
C HIS A 42 15.17 -7.65 -7.19
N SER A 43 15.68 -8.88 -7.15
CA SER A 43 15.12 -9.94 -6.32
C SER A 43 15.35 -9.64 -4.83
N GLU A 44 14.31 -9.66 -4.04
CA GLU A 44 14.31 -9.38 -2.61
C GLU A 44 13.66 -10.53 -1.85
N PHE A 45 14.29 -10.91 -0.73
CA PHE A 45 13.79 -12.01 0.11
C PHE A 45 12.72 -11.49 1.05
N TYR A 46 11.56 -12.16 1.10
CA TYR A 46 10.48 -11.84 2.04
C TYR A 46 10.16 -13.03 2.97
N ARG A 47 9.54 -12.71 4.11
CA ARG A 47 9.01 -13.68 5.06
C ARG A 47 7.75 -13.16 5.73
N ILE A 48 6.76 -14.04 5.87
CA ILE A 48 5.51 -13.82 6.63
C ILE A 48 5.34 -15.04 7.54
N GLU A 49 5.18 -14.80 8.84
CA GLU A 49 4.92 -15.86 9.82
C GLU A 49 3.47 -16.34 9.69
N GLU A 50 3.21 -17.57 10.12
CA GLU A 50 1.90 -18.21 9.99
C GLU A 50 0.81 -17.42 10.75
N GLU A 51 1.11 -17.02 11.98
CA GLU A 51 0.21 -16.22 12.82
C GLU A 51 -0.20 -14.90 12.16
N ASP A 52 0.74 -14.21 11.51
CA ASP A 52 0.49 -12.94 10.82
C ASP A 52 -0.36 -13.15 9.55
N ALA A 53 -0.07 -14.19 8.78
CA ALA A 53 -0.85 -14.52 7.58
C ALA A 53 -2.30 -14.92 7.95
N GLU A 54 -2.48 -15.74 8.98
CA GLU A 54 -3.79 -16.13 9.48
C GLU A 54 -4.58 -14.91 9.95
N LEU A 55 -3.96 -14.02 10.76
CA LEU A 55 -4.59 -12.81 11.26
C LEU A 55 -5.08 -11.91 10.12
N ILE A 56 -4.28 -11.73 9.07
CA ILE A 56 -4.67 -10.95 7.89
C ILE A 56 -5.84 -11.61 7.15
N ASN A 57 -5.77 -12.92 6.93
CA ASN A 57 -6.81 -13.66 6.22
C ASN A 57 -8.14 -13.67 6.97
N GLU A 58 -8.09 -13.86 8.29
CA GLU A 58 -9.29 -13.78 9.14
C GLU A 58 -9.89 -12.36 9.13
N THR A 59 -9.05 -11.33 9.18
CA THR A 59 -9.52 -9.94 9.09
C THR A 59 -10.27 -9.71 7.78
N LYS A 60 -9.73 -10.14 6.65
CA LYS A 60 -10.40 -10.03 5.34
C LYS A 60 -11.70 -10.83 5.30
N LYS A 61 -11.68 -12.07 5.77
CA LYS A 61 -12.87 -12.95 5.82
C LYS A 61 -14.02 -12.34 6.63
N ASN A 62 -13.70 -11.60 7.68
CA ASN A 62 -14.66 -10.93 8.55
C ASN A 62 -15.06 -9.52 8.05
N GLY A 63 -14.70 -9.15 6.82
CA GLY A 63 -15.02 -7.84 6.22
C GLY A 63 -14.20 -6.67 6.77
N GLY A 64 -13.12 -6.95 7.48
CA GLY A 64 -12.15 -5.95 7.90
C GLY A 64 -11.24 -5.50 6.75
N ARG A 65 -10.49 -4.42 6.98
CA ARG A 65 -9.57 -3.85 6.00
C ARG A 65 -8.12 -4.12 6.36
N VAL A 66 -7.30 -4.35 5.35
CA VAL A 66 -5.84 -4.51 5.48
C VAL A 66 -5.16 -3.22 5.05
N ILE A 67 -4.59 -2.51 6.01
CA ILE A 67 -3.86 -1.27 5.80
C ILE A 67 -2.36 -1.55 5.88
N SER A 68 -1.70 -1.50 4.75
CA SER A 68 -0.24 -1.65 4.71
C SER A 68 0.45 -0.39 5.21
N VAL A 69 1.50 -0.56 6.01
CA VAL A 69 2.36 0.55 6.46
C VAL A 69 3.73 0.40 5.80
N GLY A 70 4.00 1.29 4.85
CA GLY A 70 5.18 1.27 3.98
C GLY A 70 5.01 0.44 2.72
N THR A 71 5.66 0.88 1.65
CA THR A 71 5.70 0.17 0.35
C THR A 71 6.37 -1.20 0.46
N THR A 72 7.27 -1.37 1.42
CA THR A 72 7.90 -2.65 1.75
C THR A 72 6.86 -3.69 2.16
N SER A 73 5.98 -3.36 3.13
CA SER A 73 4.90 -4.25 3.57
C SER A 73 3.90 -4.52 2.44
N CYS A 74 3.57 -3.50 1.66
CA CYS A 74 2.70 -3.63 0.49
C CYS A 74 3.25 -4.67 -0.50
N ARG A 75 4.51 -4.52 -0.91
CA ARG A 75 5.15 -5.43 -1.86
C ARG A 75 5.26 -6.85 -1.31
N THR A 76 5.55 -7.02 -0.02
CA THR A 76 5.59 -8.31 0.64
C THR A 76 4.23 -9.01 0.60
N LEU A 77 3.18 -8.30 1.01
CA LEU A 77 1.82 -8.85 1.04
C LEU A 77 1.32 -9.22 -0.36
N GLU A 78 1.51 -8.33 -1.34
CA GLU A 78 1.10 -8.58 -2.72
C GLU A 78 1.86 -9.75 -3.36
N SER A 79 3.14 -9.95 -2.99
CA SER A 79 3.96 -11.09 -3.44
C SER A 79 3.51 -12.42 -2.84
N ALA A 80 3.09 -12.41 -1.58
CA ALA A 80 2.68 -13.60 -0.85
C ALA A 80 1.20 -13.97 -1.08
N THR A 81 0.44 -13.12 -1.78
CA THR A 81 -1.01 -13.31 -1.98
C THR A 81 -1.29 -13.94 -3.34
N GLY A 82 -2.00 -15.06 -3.32
CA GLY A 82 -2.48 -15.75 -4.52
C GLY A 82 -3.61 -15.00 -5.23
N GLU A 83 -4.04 -15.51 -6.39
CA GLU A 83 -5.18 -14.97 -7.13
C GLU A 83 -6.51 -15.15 -6.35
N ASP A 84 -6.52 -16.03 -5.38
CA ASP A 84 -7.62 -16.26 -4.44
C ASP A 84 -7.74 -15.16 -3.35
N GLY A 85 -6.80 -14.22 -3.31
CA GLY A 85 -6.73 -13.15 -2.32
C GLY A 85 -6.27 -13.62 -0.93
N ILE A 86 -5.76 -14.84 -0.81
CA ILE A 86 -5.26 -15.41 0.44
C ILE A 86 -3.78 -15.14 0.58
N VAL A 87 -3.39 -14.53 1.70
CA VAL A 87 -1.98 -14.33 2.07
C VAL A 87 -1.40 -15.64 2.55
N LYS A 88 -0.31 -16.08 1.96
CA LYS A 88 0.38 -17.33 2.30
C LYS A 88 1.53 -17.06 3.26
N ALA A 89 1.57 -17.81 4.37
CA ALA A 89 2.72 -17.85 5.26
C ALA A 89 3.94 -18.48 4.56
N GLY A 90 5.12 -18.13 5.03
CA GLY A 90 6.38 -18.67 4.54
C GLY A 90 7.34 -17.61 4.06
N SER A 91 8.34 -18.04 3.30
CA SER A 91 9.36 -17.16 2.77
C SER A 91 9.60 -17.43 1.28
N GLY A 92 10.06 -16.42 0.58
CA GLY A 92 10.34 -16.52 -0.84
C GLY A 92 11.12 -15.32 -1.36
N TRP A 93 11.36 -15.33 -2.66
CA TRP A 93 11.97 -14.23 -3.38
C TRP A 93 10.92 -13.52 -4.22
N THR A 94 11.00 -12.21 -4.31
CA THR A 94 10.09 -11.41 -5.10
C THR A 94 10.83 -10.40 -5.96
N GLU A 95 10.36 -10.25 -7.18
CA GLU A 95 10.75 -9.20 -8.14
C GLU A 95 9.54 -8.37 -8.51
N ILE A 96 8.54 -8.33 -7.61
CA ILE A 96 7.27 -7.67 -7.88
C ILE A 96 7.47 -6.20 -8.26
N PHE A 97 6.95 -5.85 -9.42
CA PHE A 97 6.91 -4.49 -9.92
C PHE A 97 5.46 -4.03 -10.03
N ILE A 98 5.08 -3.12 -9.15
CA ILE A 98 3.73 -2.58 -9.09
C ILE A 98 3.71 -1.22 -9.79
N TYR A 99 2.94 -1.13 -10.88
CA TYR A 99 2.76 0.08 -11.70
C TYR A 99 1.29 0.22 -12.12
N PRO A 100 0.86 1.37 -12.68
CA PRO A 100 -0.53 1.58 -13.08
C PRO A 100 -1.08 0.45 -13.96
N GLY A 101 -2.23 -0.11 -13.56
CA GLY A 101 -2.84 -1.31 -14.13
C GLY A 101 -2.68 -2.57 -13.28
N TYR A 102 -1.84 -2.54 -12.24
CA TYR A 102 -1.74 -3.63 -11.27
C TYR A 102 -3.02 -3.74 -10.43
N LYS A 103 -3.50 -4.96 -10.24
CA LYS A 103 -4.68 -5.26 -9.39
C LYS A 103 -4.21 -5.72 -8.02
N PHE A 104 -4.49 -4.93 -7.01
CA PHE A 104 -4.16 -5.26 -5.64
C PHE A 104 -5.05 -6.37 -5.10
N LYS A 105 -4.45 -7.35 -4.44
CA LYS A 105 -5.10 -8.55 -3.93
C LYS A 105 -5.12 -8.60 -2.40
N ALA A 106 -4.08 -8.05 -1.79
CA ALA A 106 -3.85 -8.14 -0.36
C ALA A 106 -4.36 -6.94 0.42
N ILE A 107 -4.09 -5.72 -0.07
CA ILE A 107 -4.27 -4.49 0.71
C ILE A 107 -5.47 -3.66 0.24
N ASP A 108 -6.12 -3.01 1.20
CA ASP A 108 -7.22 -2.07 0.98
C ASP A 108 -6.76 -0.61 1.10
N GLY A 109 -5.64 -0.39 1.75
CA GLY A 109 -5.04 0.93 1.90
C GLY A 109 -3.55 0.89 2.21
N LEU A 110 -2.89 2.03 2.05
CA LEU A 110 -1.46 2.17 2.23
C LEU A 110 -1.14 3.48 2.95
N ILE A 111 -0.37 3.38 4.03
CA ILE A 111 0.28 4.54 4.66
C ILE A 111 1.74 4.54 4.20
N THR A 112 2.18 5.61 3.55
CA THR A 112 3.54 5.71 3.03
C THR A 112 4.03 7.16 2.97
N ASN A 113 5.35 7.35 2.82
CA ASN A 113 5.93 8.68 2.61
C ASN A 113 5.66 9.19 1.18
N PHE A 114 5.96 10.47 0.95
CA PHE A 114 6.06 11.01 -0.39
C PHE A 114 7.35 10.54 -1.06
N HIS A 115 7.24 9.96 -2.25
CA HIS A 115 8.35 9.36 -2.98
C HIS A 115 8.98 10.33 -3.98
N LEU A 116 10.22 10.04 -4.37
CA LEU A 116 10.94 10.86 -5.36
C LEU A 116 10.35 10.65 -6.77
N PRO A 117 10.48 11.66 -7.65
CA PRO A 117 10.18 11.52 -9.07
C PRO A 117 10.95 10.34 -9.70
N GLU A 118 10.41 9.79 -10.78
CA GLU A 118 11.02 8.70 -11.57
C GLU A 118 11.32 7.43 -10.76
N SER A 119 10.69 7.25 -9.61
CA SER A 119 10.87 6.06 -8.77
C SER A 119 9.78 5.00 -9.00
N THR A 120 10.15 3.74 -8.84
CA THR A 120 9.21 2.61 -8.84
C THR A 120 8.14 2.77 -7.76
N LEU A 121 8.46 3.46 -6.66
CA LEU A 121 7.54 3.71 -5.56
C LEU A 121 6.46 4.74 -5.91
N LEU A 122 6.78 5.76 -6.73
CA LEU A 122 5.78 6.67 -7.27
C LEU A 122 4.80 5.95 -8.21
N MET A 123 5.29 4.95 -8.97
CA MET A 123 4.44 4.09 -9.80
C MET A 123 3.51 3.23 -8.95
N LEU A 124 4.00 2.66 -7.84
CA LEU A 124 3.21 1.85 -6.92
C LEU A 124 2.04 2.65 -6.33
N VAL A 125 2.31 3.85 -5.79
CA VAL A 125 1.23 4.68 -5.22
C VAL A 125 0.25 5.15 -6.30
N SER A 126 0.74 5.40 -7.53
CA SER A 126 -0.10 5.74 -8.68
C SER A 126 -0.97 4.56 -9.14
N ALA A 127 -0.48 3.32 -8.99
CA ALA A 127 -1.27 2.12 -9.25
C ALA A 127 -2.45 1.98 -8.27
N LEU A 128 -2.21 2.30 -6.97
CA LEU A 128 -3.22 2.16 -5.93
C LEU A 128 -4.31 3.23 -5.99
N ALA A 129 -3.93 4.49 -6.08
CA ALA A 129 -4.87 5.61 -5.95
C ALA A 129 -5.19 6.33 -7.28
N GLY A 130 -4.57 5.90 -8.37
CA GLY A 130 -4.68 6.54 -9.68
C GLY A 130 -3.68 7.69 -9.88
N LYS A 131 -3.07 7.72 -11.06
CA LYS A 131 -1.99 8.67 -11.40
C LYS A 131 -2.40 10.14 -11.21
N GLU A 132 -3.57 10.52 -11.70
CA GLU A 132 -4.04 11.93 -11.62
C GLU A 132 -4.19 12.40 -10.19
N HIS A 133 -4.72 11.56 -9.29
CA HIS A 133 -4.91 11.88 -7.89
C HIS A 133 -3.58 11.98 -7.15
N ILE A 134 -2.65 11.08 -7.44
CA ILE A 134 -1.30 11.11 -6.86
C ILE A 134 -0.58 12.39 -7.31
N MET A 135 -0.64 12.75 -8.59
CA MET A 135 -0.01 13.98 -9.07
C MET A 135 -0.59 15.23 -8.41
N ALA A 136 -1.93 15.33 -8.31
CA ALA A 136 -2.59 16.43 -7.62
C ALA A 136 -2.21 16.51 -6.13
N ALA A 137 -2.15 15.35 -5.43
CA ALA A 137 -1.72 15.29 -4.03
C ALA A 137 -0.25 15.74 -3.86
N TYR A 138 0.62 15.38 -4.80
CA TYR A 138 2.03 15.79 -4.79
C TYR A 138 2.19 17.30 -5.06
N GLU A 139 1.44 17.87 -6.00
CA GLU A 139 1.43 19.31 -6.25
C GLU A 139 1.01 20.09 -4.99
N GLU A 140 -0.05 19.63 -4.32
CA GLU A 140 -0.51 20.24 -3.07
C GLU A 140 0.52 20.06 -1.95
N ALA A 141 1.15 18.88 -1.84
CA ALA A 141 2.18 18.61 -0.84
C ALA A 141 3.40 19.53 -1.02
N VAL A 142 3.81 19.80 -2.26
CA VAL A 142 4.91 20.75 -2.57
C VAL A 142 4.51 22.17 -2.16
N LYS A 143 3.30 22.62 -2.51
CA LYS A 143 2.76 23.93 -2.18
C LYS A 143 2.69 24.16 -0.67
N GLU A 144 2.21 23.13 0.07
CA GLU A 144 2.09 23.16 1.52
C GLU A 144 3.40 22.79 2.25
N ARG A 145 4.50 22.60 1.51
CA ARG A 145 5.85 22.33 2.02
C ARG A 145 5.96 21.06 2.86
N TYR A 146 5.25 20.02 2.49
CA TYR A 146 5.44 18.68 3.07
C TYR A 146 6.86 18.17 2.82
N ARG A 147 7.38 17.40 3.76
CA ARG A 147 8.72 16.82 3.69
C ARG A 147 8.65 15.47 2.99
N PHE A 148 9.41 15.36 1.93
CA PHE A 148 9.45 14.17 1.08
C PHE A 148 10.45 13.15 1.58
N PHE A 149 10.36 11.93 1.05
CA PHE A 149 11.25 10.83 1.28
C PHE A 149 11.24 10.37 2.76
N SER A 150 12.40 10.25 3.41
CA SER A 150 12.53 9.75 4.78
C SER A 150 12.38 10.85 5.86
N PHE A 151 11.90 12.03 5.52
CA PHE A 151 11.91 13.19 6.41
C PHE A 151 10.64 13.39 7.23
N GLY A 152 9.71 12.44 7.18
CA GLY A 152 8.70 12.28 8.22
C GLY A 152 7.25 12.54 7.83
N ASP A 153 6.96 13.20 6.72
CA ASP A 153 5.56 13.37 6.30
C ASP A 153 5.09 12.14 5.52
N ALA A 154 3.80 11.85 5.61
CA ALA A 154 3.21 10.67 5.01
C ALA A 154 1.82 10.95 4.45
N MET A 155 1.37 10.09 3.56
CA MET A 155 0.03 10.08 3.00
C MET A 155 -0.66 8.76 3.33
N PHE A 156 -1.98 8.80 3.43
CA PHE A 156 -2.84 7.63 3.47
C PHE A 156 -3.58 7.51 2.14
N LEU A 157 -3.46 6.36 1.51
CA LEU A 157 -4.06 6.04 0.23
C LEU A 157 -5.05 4.90 0.40
N GLU A 158 -6.23 5.02 -0.21
CA GLU A 158 -7.22 3.95 -0.29
C GLU A 158 -7.24 3.34 -1.69
N ASN A 159 -7.45 2.03 -1.75
CA ASN A 159 -7.63 1.32 -3.02
C ASN A 159 -8.97 1.73 -3.64
N ARG A 160 -8.93 2.39 -4.78
CA ARG A 160 -10.13 2.94 -5.44
C ARG A 160 -11.05 1.89 -6.04
N GLU A 161 -10.53 0.74 -6.42
CA GLU A 161 -11.35 -0.34 -6.97
C GLU A 161 -12.36 -0.88 -5.95
N LEU A 162 -12.11 -0.64 -4.64
CA LEU A 162 -13.00 -1.04 -3.55
C LEU A 162 -14.04 0.04 -3.20
N PHE A 163 -13.96 1.23 -3.77
CA PHE A 163 -14.90 2.31 -3.50
C PHE A 163 -16.18 2.10 -4.35
N ILE A 164 -17.15 1.34 -3.84
CA ILE A 164 -18.52 1.39 -4.32
C ILE A 164 -19.08 2.75 -3.86
N PRO A 165 -19.38 3.69 -4.76
CA PRO A 165 -19.97 4.95 -4.35
C PRO A 165 -21.30 4.63 -3.64
N LEU A 166 -21.37 4.96 -2.35
CA LEU A 166 -22.65 4.99 -1.64
C LEU A 166 -23.57 5.88 -2.44
N ARG A 167 -24.54 5.30 -3.17
CA ARG A 167 -25.67 6.05 -3.75
C ARG A 167 -26.38 6.71 -2.57
N ILE A 168 -26.09 7.99 -2.35
CA ILE A 168 -26.91 8.83 -1.49
C ILE A 168 -28.26 8.88 -2.23
N HIS A 169 -29.24 8.12 -1.76
CA HIS A 169 -30.63 8.31 -2.12
C HIS A 169 -30.99 9.69 -1.58
N SER A 170 -31.08 10.65 -2.49
CA SER A 170 -31.72 11.94 -2.22
C SER A 170 -33.21 11.67 -1.98
N GLY A 171 -33.53 11.28 -0.73
CA GLY A 171 -34.90 11.24 -0.26
C GLY A 171 -35.47 12.65 -0.34
N ASN A 172 -36.44 12.86 -1.19
CA ASN A 172 -37.27 14.06 -1.26
C ASN A 172 -37.81 14.39 0.14
N CYS A 173 -37.20 15.36 0.80
CA CYS A 173 -37.78 16.00 1.97
C CYS A 173 -38.84 16.99 1.46
N GLN A 174 -40.07 16.52 1.25
CA GLN A 174 -41.23 17.42 1.08
C GLN A 174 -41.51 18.06 2.43
N ARG A 175 -41.25 19.37 2.51
CA ARG A 175 -41.72 20.22 3.62
C ARG A 175 -43.26 20.24 3.59
N ARG A 176 -43.85 19.87 4.68
CA ARG A 176 -45.19 20.34 5.11
C ARG A 176 -45.01 21.28 6.29
#